data_a693dc9395635f09916eab4a27d59441
#
_entry.id   a693dc9395635f09916eab4a27d59441
#
_cell.length_a   1.000
_cell.length_b   1.000
_cell.length_c   1.000
_cell.angle_alpha   90.00
_cell.angle_beta   90.00
_cell.angle_gamma   90.00
#
_symmetry.space_group_name_H-M   'P 1'
#
loop_
_entity.id
_entity.type
_entity.pdbx_description
1 polymer ?
#
loop_
_entity_poly.entity_id
_entity_poly.type
_entity_poly.pdbx_seq_one_letter_code
_entity_poly.pdbx_strand_id
1 'polypeptide(L)'
;MPAILTHDLFGRESLDEVRDLLGFRTDDETDAFLLGNQGPDPLFYLVIDPLMRKWSPLGNAMHAARPALLLLAMREAAAGLEGRERTLARAYVAGFACHWLLDSTVHPLVYHWQNGICDAGVEGLDERAASKVHAEIERDLDEAVLFSLTGQTVATYRPHARTLAASHEVLAAVDKVYFYVALWVYGKAIDPRTFSTAAIEFRLVQRVFDSPGGRKRAVIGTLERALGRTPFSLVCAMSHRDRADTRSAFDNREHGAWENPFTGEVSEDGFWDLWARARGRVGEVIPG
;
A
#
# COMPACT_ATOMS: atom_id res chain seq x y z
N MET A 1 -7.43 -2.22 0.11
CA MET A 1 -7.09 -0.80 0.36
C MET A 1 -5.76 -0.79 1.06
N PRO A 2 -4.88 0.13 0.76
CA PRO A 2 -3.50 -0.01 1.15
C PRO A 2 -3.25 0.19 2.63
N ALA A 3 -2.44 -0.70 3.18
CA ALA A 3 -1.76 -0.58 4.45
C ALA A 3 -0.64 0.48 4.31
N ILE A 4 -1.02 1.74 4.23
CA ILE A 4 -0.09 2.83 3.90
C ILE A 4 1.06 2.97 4.89
N LEU A 5 0.80 2.75 6.19
CA LEU A 5 1.81 2.84 7.24
C LEU A 5 2.71 1.62 7.23
N THR A 6 2.14 0.45 7.05
CA THR A 6 2.86 -0.81 6.94
C THR A 6 3.88 -0.76 5.82
N HIS A 7 3.48 -0.33 4.62
CA HIS A 7 4.38 -0.19 3.48
C HIS A 7 5.43 0.91 3.68
N ASP A 8 5.06 2.08 4.19
CA ASP A 8 6.01 3.16 4.45
C ASP A 8 7.07 2.74 5.48
N LEU A 9 6.65 2.07 6.56
CA LEU A 9 7.55 1.63 7.61
C LEU A 9 8.44 0.47 7.16
N PHE A 10 7.92 -0.46 6.36
CA PHE A 10 8.74 -1.50 5.74
C PHE A 10 9.84 -0.91 4.84
N GLY A 11 9.47 0.08 4.04
CA GLY A 11 10.43 0.83 3.24
C GLY A 11 11.48 1.54 4.08
N ARG A 12 11.08 2.16 5.20
CA ARG A 12 12.02 2.83 6.12
C ARG A 12 12.99 1.88 6.79
N GLU A 13 12.53 0.70 7.22
CA GLU A 13 13.42 -0.33 7.76
C GLU A 13 14.38 -0.91 6.70
N SER A 14 13.97 -0.89 5.44
CA SER A 14 14.77 -1.39 4.31
C SER A 14 15.71 -0.33 3.71
N LEU A 15 15.53 0.94 4.09
CA LEU A 15 16.14 2.08 3.41
C LEU A 15 17.68 2.05 3.41
N ASP A 16 18.30 1.72 4.53
CA ASP A 16 19.77 1.75 4.62
C ASP A 16 20.40 0.69 3.71
N GLU A 17 19.85 -0.53 3.71
CA GLU A 17 20.29 -1.60 2.81
C GLU A 17 20.13 -1.22 1.33
N VAL A 18 18.96 -0.68 0.97
CA VAL A 18 18.68 -0.27 -0.42
C VAL A 18 19.51 0.93 -0.83
N ARG A 19 19.72 1.87 0.09
CA ARG A 19 20.61 3.03 -0.13
C ARG A 19 22.03 2.58 -0.46
N ASP A 20 22.57 1.60 0.27
CA ASP A 20 23.91 1.06 0.05
C ASP A 20 23.98 0.31 -1.30
N LEU A 21 22.98 -0.50 -1.63
CA LEU A 21 22.91 -1.27 -2.88
C LEU A 21 22.80 -0.37 -4.12
N LEU A 22 21.99 0.69 -4.05
CA LEU A 22 21.70 1.56 -5.19
C LEU A 22 22.50 2.87 -5.19
N GLY A 23 23.18 3.19 -4.10
CA GLY A 23 24.03 4.36 -3.97
C GLY A 23 23.25 5.68 -3.89
N PHE A 24 22.13 5.73 -3.15
CA PHE A 24 21.33 6.96 -2.98
C PHE A 24 22.15 8.08 -2.37
N ARG A 25 22.01 9.28 -2.94
CA ARG A 25 22.76 10.48 -2.54
C ARG A 25 21.88 11.69 -2.21
N THR A 26 20.61 11.61 -2.51
CA THR A 26 19.69 12.74 -2.38
C THR A 26 18.41 12.34 -1.65
N ASP A 27 17.72 13.32 -1.07
CA ASP A 27 16.41 13.13 -0.44
C ASP A 27 15.35 12.69 -1.47
N ASP A 28 15.42 13.19 -2.71
CA ASP A 28 14.51 12.78 -3.78
C ASP A 28 14.62 11.29 -4.11
N GLU A 29 15.81 10.69 -4.05
CA GLU A 29 15.99 9.23 -4.25
C GLU A 29 15.35 8.45 -3.10
N THR A 30 15.52 8.95 -1.87
CA THR A 30 14.85 8.40 -0.69
C THR A 30 13.34 8.51 -0.79
N ASP A 31 12.83 9.69 -1.17
CA ASP A 31 11.40 9.91 -1.35
C ASP A 31 10.82 9.06 -2.49
N ALA A 32 11.55 8.92 -3.60
CA ALA A 32 11.15 8.04 -4.70
C ALA A 32 11.05 6.57 -4.26
N PHE A 33 12.03 6.09 -3.48
CA PHE A 33 12.01 4.75 -2.92
C PHE A 33 10.82 4.55 -1.97
N LEU A 34 10.59 5.46 -1.03
CA LEU A 34 9.47 5.38 -0.08
C LEU A 34 8.11 5.50 -0.80
N LEU A 35 8.01 6.35 -1.82
CA LEU A 35 6.83 6.41 -2.68
C LEU A 35 6.61 5.09 -3.42
N GLY A 36 7.68 4.45 -3.89
CA GLY A 36 7.64 3.14 -4.53
C GLY A 36 7.09 2.03 -3.62
N ASN A 37 7.37 2.11 -2.31
CA ASN A 37 6.81 1.19 -1.33
C ASN A 37 5.28 1.26 -1.21
N GLN A 38 4.64 2.31 -1.74
CA GLN A 38 3.18 2.36 -1.86
C GLN A 38 2.67 1.61 -3.11
N GLY A 39 3.56 1.11 -3.96
CA GLY A 39 3.22 0.32 -5.13
C GLY A 39 2.21 1.02 -6.06
N PRO A 40 1.21 0.28 -6.57
CA PRO A 40 0.15 0.82 -7.40
C PRO A 40 -1.02 1.43 -6.61
N ASP A 41 -0.98 1.39 -5.29
CA ASP A 41 -2.06 1.81 -4.39
C ASP A 41 -2.54 3.24 -4.58
N PRO A 42 -1.68 4.22 -4.91
CA PRO A 42 -2.15 5.56 -5.21
C PRO A 42 -3.23 5.60 -6.29
N LEU A 43 -3.24 4.66 -7.24
CA LEU A 43 -4.24 4.60 -8.31
C LEU A 43 -5.68 4.39 -7.80
N PHE A 44 -5.86 3.76 -6.64
CA PHE A 44 -7.19 3.60 -6.02
C PHE A 44 -7.80 4.93 -5.57
N TYR A 45 -6.97 5.96 -5.45
CA TYR A 45 -7.38 7.30 -4.99
C TYR A 45 -7.59 8.29 -6.12
N LEU A 46 -7.63 7.86 -7.38
CA LEU A 46 -8.11 8.66 -8.51
C LEU A 46 -9.63 8.84 -8.42
N VAL A 47 -10.07 9.69 -7.49
CA VAL A 47 -11.50 9.87 -7.15
C VAL A 47 -11.97 11.31 -7.30
N ILE A 48 -11.06 12.29 -7.36
CA ILE A 48 -11.36 13.72 -7.38
C ILE A 48 -11.43 14.21 -8.82
N ASP A 49 -10.43 13.91 -9.65
CA ASP A 49 -10.44 14.29 -11.07
C ASP A 49 -11.30 13.32 -11.90
N PRO A 50 -12.46 13.78 -12.44
CA PRO A 50 -13.36 12.91 -13.21
C PRO A 50 -12.71 12.35 -14.47
N LEU A 51 -11.74 13.05 -15.08
CA LEU A 51 -11.05 12.61 -16.30
C LEU A 51 -10.02 11.53 -16.00
N MET A 52 -9.42 11.56 -14.82
CA MET A 52 -8.43 10.58 -14.37
C MET A 52 -9.04 9.33 -13.72
N ARG A 53 -10.23 9.45 -13.13
CA ARG A 53 -10.93 8.35 -12.44
C ARG A 53 -11.07 7.08 -13.27
N LYS A 54 -11.21 7.19 -14.58
CA LYS A 54 -11.28 6.04 -15.51
C LYS A 54 -10.05 5.13 -15.45
N TRP A 55 -8.91 5.61 -14.91
CA TRP A 55 -7.67 4.86 -14.80
C TRP A 55 -7.51 4.15 -13.44
N SER A 56 -8.37 4.42 -12.46
CA SER A 56 -8.35 3.74 -11.15
C SER A 56 -8.36 2.20 -11.25
N PRO A 57 -9.09 1.54 -12.20
CA PRO A 57 -9.03 0.09 -12.34
C PRO A 57 -7.64 -0.46 -12.71
N LEU A 58 -6.69 0.38 -13.14
CA LEU A 58 -5.31 -0.05 -13.39
C LEU A 58 -4.63 -0.52 -12.09
N GLY A 59 -4.94 0.08 -10.95
CA GLY A 59 -4.45 -0.37 -9.64
C GLY A 59 -4.78 -1.85 -9.39
N ASN A 60 -6.04 -2.25 -9.56
CA ASN A 60 -6.44 -3.66 -9.44
C ASN A 60 -5.71 -4.57 -10.44
N ALA A 61 -5.54 -4.13 -11.69
CA ALA A 61 -4.84 -4.91 -12.69
C ALA A 61 -3.36 -5.14 -12.33
N MET A 62 -2.72 -4.14 -11.72
CA MET A 62 -1.32 -4.23 -11.29
C MET A 62 -1.12 -5.13 -10.07
N HIS A 63 -2.11 -5.24 -9.17
CA HIS A 63 -2.07 -6.20 -8.06
C HIS A 63 -2.38 -7.64 -8.50
N ALA A 64 -3.33 -7.83 -9.40
CA ALA A 64 -3.88 -9.15 -9.70
C ALA A 64 -3.23 -9.85 -10.90
N ALA A 65 -2.63 -9.10 -11.85
CA ALA A 65 -2.25 -9.65 -13.14
C ALA A 65 -0.79 -9.43 -13.50
N ARG A 66 -0.11 -10.52 -13.88
CA ARG A 66 1.23 -10.52 -14.50
C ARG A 66 2.34 -9.88 -13.65
N PRO A 67 2.51 -10.23 -12.36
CA PRO A 67 3.47 -9.55 -11.48
C PRO A 67 4.91 -9.62 -11.99
N ALA A 68 5.37 -10.74 -12.49
CA ALA A 68 6.73 -10.88 -13.03
C ALA A 68 6.95 -9.98 -14.27
N LEU A 69 5.97 -9.90 -15.17
CA LEU A 69 6.03 -9.04 -16.35
C LEU A 69 5.96 -7.56 -15.95
N LEU A 70 5.16 -7.22 -14.95
CA LEU A 70 5.07 -5.88 -14.40
C LEU A 70 6.41 -5.39 -13.85
N LEU A 71 7.04 -6.19 -12.98
CA LEU A 71 8.35 -5.83 -12.41
C LEU A 71 9.44 -5.70 -13.48
N LEU A 72 9.44 -6.60 -14.46
CA LEU A 72 10.36 -6.53 -15.60
C LEU A 72 10.14 -5.24 -16.40
N ALA A 73 8.89 -4.93 -16.74
CA ALA A 73 8.53 -3.73 -17.49
C ALA A 73 8.91 -2.44 -16.74
N MET A 74 8.74 -2.41 -15.42
CA MET A 74 9.16 -1.28 -14.60
C MET A 74 10.68 -1.07 -14.64
N ARG A 75 11.45 -2.16 -14.56
CA ARG A 75 12.92 -2.11 -14.68
C ARG A 75 13.35 -1.59 -16.05
N GLU A 76 12.74 -2.07 -17.11
CA GLU A 76 13.03 -1.64 -18.49
C GLU A 76 12.65 -0.17 -18.69
N ALA A 77 11.48 0.24 -18.19
CA ALA A 77 11.05 1.64 -18.24
C ALA A 77 12.06 2.56 -17.54
N ALA A 78 12.51 2.21 -16.34
CA ALA A 78 13.50 2.99 -15.60
C ALA A 78 14.87 3.00 -16.31
N ALA A 79 15.30 1.86 -16.89
CA ALA A 79 16.55 1.76 -17.64
C ALA A 79 16.53 2.60 -18.93
N GLY A 80 15.37 2.78 -19.54
CA GLY A 80 15.16 3.60 -20.74
C GLY A 80 15.24 5.11 -20.50
N LEU A 81 15.18 5.56 -19.23
CA LEU A 81 15.36 6.98 -18.89
C LEU A 81 16.85 7.35 -18.80
N GLU A 82 17.14 8.65 -18.70
CA GLU A 82 18.52 9.15 -18.66
C GLU A 82 18.76 10.06 -17.43
N GLY A 83 20.04 10.21 -17.06
CA GLY A 83 20.48 11.14 -16.02
C GLY A 83 19.71 10.97 -14.70
N ARG A 84 19.24 12.10 -14.14
CA ARG A 84 18.51 12.14 -12.87
C ARG A 84 17.18 11.40 -12.91
N GLU A 85 16.46 11.44 -14.03
CA GLU A 85 15.19 10.72 -14.16
C GLU A 85 15.38 9.20 -14.01
N ARG A 86 16.43 8.63 -14.61
CA ARG A 86 16.79 7.22 -14.45
C ARG A 86 17.05 6.88 -12.99
N THR A 87 17.79 7.73 -12.28
CA THR A 87 18.12 7.48 -10.88
C THR A 87 16.88 7.48 -10.00
N LEU A 88 15.98 8.46 -10.17
CA LEU A 88 14.73 8.55 -9.45
C LEU A 88 13.77 7.39 -9.79
N ALA A 89 13.66 7.01 -11.06
CA ALA A 89 12.84 5.88 -11.48
C ALA A 89 13.38 4.55 -10.93
N ARG A 90 14.71 4.33 -10.91
CA ARG A 90 15.30 3.14 -10.29
C ARG A 90 15.01 3.05 -8.80
N ALA A 91 15.11 4.16 -8.08
CA ALA A 91 14.77 4.22 -6.66
C ALA A 91 13.29 3.87 -6.44
N TYR A 92 12.39 4.44 -7.24
CA TYR A 92 10.95 4.10 -7.20
C TYR A 92 10.70 2.61 -7.48
N VAL A 93 11.31 2.05 -8.53
CA VAL A 93 11.14 0.64 -8.90
C VAL A 93 11.65 -0.30 -7.81
N ALA A 94 12.73 0.05 -7.13
CA ALA A 94 13.20 -0.70 -5.96
C ALA A 94 12.16 -0.69 -4.82
N GLY A 95 11.57 0.47 -4.53
CA GLY A 95 10.47 0.56 -3.57
C GLY A 95 9.24 -0.27 -3.99
N PHE A 96 8.88 -0.24 -5.27
CA PHE A 96 7.79 -1.04 -5.80
C PHE A 96 8.06 -2.56 -5.66
N ALA A 97 9.29 -2.99 -5.84
CA ALA A 97 9.68 -4.37 -5.60
C ALA A 97 9.55 -4.75 -4.11
N CYS A 98 9.87 -3.84 -3.20
CA CYS A 98 9.65 -4.02 -1.76
C CYS A 98 8.15 -4.10 -1.41
N HIS A 99 7.30 -3.24 -2.00
CA HIS A 99 5.85 -3.32 -1.87
C HIS A 99 5.34 -4.71 -2.28
N TRP A 100 5.70 -5.15 -3.49
CA TRP A 100 5.29 -6.47 -3.99
C TRP A 100 5.79 -7.60 -3.11
N LEU A 101 7.01 -7.53 -2.60
CA LEU A 101 7.59 -8.53 -1.72
C LEU A 101 6.79 -8.64 -0.41
N LEU A 102 6.48 -7.51 0.21
CA LEU A 102 5.69 -7.49 1.45
C LEU A 102 4.28 -8.03 1.19
N ASP A 103 3.59 -7.53 0.17
CA ASP A 103 2.24 -7.95 -0.19
C ASP A 103 2.17 -9.46 -0.48
N SER A 104 3.05 -9.97 -1.33
CA SER A 104 3.06 -11.41 -1.67
C SER A 104 3.34 -12.30 -0.47
N THR A 105 3.99 -11.77 0.57
CA THR A 105 4.33 -12.52 1.78
C THR A 105 3.23 -12.43 2.84
N VAL A 106 2.61 -11.27 3.02
CA VAL A 106 1.66 -10.99 4.12
C VAL A 106 0.19 -11.17 3.70
N HIS A 107 -0.16 -10.85 2.46
CA HIS A 107 -1.55 -10.92 1.99
C HIS A 107 -2.23 -12.29 2.14
N PRO A 108 -1.53 -13.45 2.03
CA PRO A 108 -2.19 -14.73 2.35
C PRO A 108 -2.84 -14.76 3.74
N LEU A 109 -2.19 -14.19 4.77
CA LEU A 109 -2.76 -14.09 6.10
C LEU A 109 -3.94 -13.09 6.14
N VAL A 110 -3.82 -11.96 5.46
CA VAL A 110 -4.89 -10.94 5.38
C VAL A 110 -6.13 -11.53 4.70
N TYR A 111 -5.94 -12.26 3.60
CA TYR A 111 -7.05 -12.92 2.89
C TYR A 111 -7.65 -14.08 3.68
N HIS A 112 -6.86 -14.82 4.45
CA HIS A 112 -7.38 -15.83 5.37
C HIS A 112 -8.39 -15.20 6.35
N TRP A 113 -8.01 -14.10 7.01
CA TRP A 113 -8.90 -13.38 7.92
C TRP A 113 -10.11 -12.79 7.20
N GLN A 114 -9.91 -12.18 6.03
CA GLN A 114 -11.00 -11.61 5.23
C GLN A 114 -12.04 -12.68 4.90
N ASN A 115 -11.62 -13.82 4.37
CA ASN A 115 -12.51 -14.90 3.96
C ASN A 115 -13.24 -15.48 5.18
N GLY A 116 -12.52 -15.77 6.27
CA GLY A 116 -13.13 -16.26 7.50
C GLY A 116 -14.20 -15.33 8.07
N ILE A 117 -14.01 -14.01 8.00
CA ILE A 117 -15.01 -13.02 8.43
C ILE A 117 -16.20 -12.98 7.47
N CYS A 118 -15.96 -13.02 6.15
CA CYS A 118 -17.03 -12.98 5.16
C CYS A 118 -17.88 -14.27 5.15
N ASP A 119 -17.26 -15.41 5.49
CA ASP A 119 -17.90 -16.71 5.53
C ASP A 119 -18.56 -17.03 6.89
N ALA A 120 -18.40 -16.17 7.89
CA ALA A 120 -18.95 -16.39 9.24
C ALA A 120 -20.49 -16.36 9.33
N GLY A 121 -21.18 -16.07 8.23
CA GLY A 121 -22.66 -16.06 8.18
C GLY A 121 -23.32 -14.87 8.88
N VAL A 122 -22.54 -13.82 9.15
CA VAL A 122 -23.07 -12.59 9.77
C VAL A 122 -23.75 -11.74 8.70
N GLU A 123 -24.97 -11.30 8.95
CA GLU A 123 -25.73 -10.47 8.02
C GLU A 123 -24.95 -9.19 7.66
N GLY A 124 -24.78 -8.94 6.35
CA GLY A 124 -24.04 -7.79 5.82
C GLY A 124 -22.52 -7.98 5.76
N LEU A 125 -21.99 -9.14 6.18
CA LEU A 125 -20.59 -9.55 6.04
C LEU A 125 -20.51 -10.71 5.06
N ASP A 126 -20.75 -10.43 3.79
CA ASP A 126 -20.62 -11.38 2.69
C ASP A 126 -19.51 -10.93 1.71
N GLU A 127 -19.38 -11.62 0.61
CA GLU A 127 -18.40 -11.31 -0.45
C GLU A 127 -18.49 -9.83 -0.92
N ARG A 128 -19.66 -9.19 -0.87
CA ARG A 128 -19.84 -7.77 -1.20
C ARG A 128 -19.18 -6.84 -0.19
N ALA A 129 -18.94 -7.31 1.03
CA ALA A 129 -18.23 -6.58 2.07
C ALA A 129 -16.72 -6.84 2.05
N ALA A 130 -16.22 -7.81 1.28
CA ALA A 130 -14.85 -8.29 1.31
C ALA A 130 -13.80 -7.16 1.23
N SER A 131 -13.94 -6.21 0.31
CA SER A 131 -13.00 -5.09 0.20
C SER A 131 -12.99 -4.16 1.41
N LYS A 132 -14.12 -4.05 2.13
CA LYS A 132 -14.21 -3.23 3.35
C LYS A 132 -13.62 -3.99 4.54
N VAL A 133 -13.86 -5.30 4.62
CA VAL A 133 -13.25 -6.18 5.63
C VAL A 133 -11.74 -6.17 5.47
N HIS A 134 -11.24 -6.35 4.26
CA HIS A 134 -9.82 -6.24 3.93
C HIS A 134 -9.21 -4.93 4.44
N ALA A 135 -9.83 -3.81 4.10
CA ALA A 135 -9.37 -2.50 4.52
C ALA A 135 -9.38 -2.30 6.05
N GLU A 136 -10.31 -2.91 6.77
CA GLU A 136 -10.34 -2.87 8.23
C GLU A 136 -9.21 -3.69 8.85
N ILE A 137 -8.89 -4.86 8.27
CA ILE A 137 -7.77 -5.71 8.69
C ILE A 137 -6.46 -4.95 8.52
N GLU A 138 -6.22 -4.40 7.33
CA GLU A 138 -5.00 -3.66 7.03
C GLU A 138 -4.85 -2.41 7.89
N ARG A 139 -5.95 -1.69 8.16
CA ARG A 139 -5.90 -0.54 9.07
C ARG A 139 -5.52 -0.96 10.50
N ASP A 140 -6.06 -2.07 11.00
CA ASP A 140 -5.73 -2.56 12.34
C ASP A 140 -4.26 -2.97 12.45
N LEU A 141 -3.73 -3.62 11.41
CA LEU A 141 -2.31 -3.94 11.28
C LEU A 141 -1.45 -2.68 11.18
N ASP A 142 -1.82 -1.69 10.37
CA ASP A 142 -1.12 -0.41 10.22
C ASP A 142 -0.90 0.29 11.57
N GLU A 143 -1.96 0.35 12.39
CA GLU A 143 -1.90 0.98 13.71
C GLU A 143 -0.96 0.23 14.66
N ALA A 144 -1.02 -1.11 14.65
CA ALA A 144 -0.16 -1.95 15.48
C ALA A 144 1.32 -1.89 15.02
N VAL A 145 1.57 -1.89 13.71
CA VAL A 145 2.91 -1.74 13.13
C VAL A 145 3.50 -0.39 13.48
N LEU A 146 2.73 0.68 13.29
CA LEU A 146 3.20 2.03 13.63
C LEU A 146 3.65 2.12 15.09
N PHE A 147 2.80 1.66 16.01
CA PHE A 147 3.14 1.74 17.44
C PHE A 147 4.28 0.82 17.82
N SER A 148 4.35 -0.39 17.25
CA SER A 148 5.41 -1.36 17.52
C SER A 148 6.78 -0.86 17.09
N LEU A 149 6.89 -0.25 15.90
CA LEU A 149 8.18 0.17 15.35
C LEU A 149 8.62 1.56 15.82
N THR A 150 7.68 2.45 16.15
CA THR A 150 8.02 3.84 16.44
C THR A 150 7.66 4.31 17.85
N GLY A 151 6.84 3.59 18.57
CA GLY A 151 6.25 4.02 19.84
C GLY A 151 5.27 5.21 19.68
N GLN A 152 4.90 5.56 18.44
CA GLN A 152 4.03 6.68 18.12
C GLN A 152 2.66 6.21 17.65
N THR A 153 1.64 7.03 17.94
CA THR A 153 0.31 6.86 17.36
C THR A 153 0.15 7.76 16.12
N VAL A 154 -0.94 7.60 15.37
CA VAL A 154 -1.20 8.44 14.19
C VAL A 154 -1.30 9.93 14.53
N ALA A 155 -1.72 10.29 15.76
CA ALA A 155 -1.80 11.67 16.21
C ALA A 155 -0.41 12.32 16.32
N THR A 156 0.61 11.57 16.75
CA THR A 156 1.98 12.05 16.91
C THR A 156 2.82 11.84 15.67
N TYR A 157 2.65 10.73 14.97
CA TYR A 157 3.39 10.41 13.74
C TYR A 157 2.99 11.29 12.55
N ARG A 158 1.70 11.63 12.43
CA ARG A 158 1.11 12.45 11.36
C ARG A 158 1.40 11.86 9.97
N PRO A 159 0.82 10.71 9.62
CA PRO A 159 1.11 10.01 8.36
C PRO A 159 0.99 10.92 7.13
N HIS A 160 -0.08 11.73 7.04
CA HIS A 160 -0.33 12.64 5.94
C HIS A 160 0.79 13.67 5.65
N ALA A 161 1.69 13.87 6.61
CA ALA A 161 2.85 14.77 6.45
C ALA A 161 4.14 14.02 6.06
N ARG A 162 4.19 12.72 6.28
CA ARG A 162 5.42 11.91 6.13
C ARG A 162 5.37 10.91 4.98
N THR A 163 4.18 10.37 4.69
CA THR A 163 4.00 9.38 3.62
C THR A 163 3.74 10.05 2.29
N LEU A 164 4.06 9.38 1.20
CA LEU A 164 3.86 9.86 -0.17
C LEU A 164 4.57 11.19 -0.48
N ALA A 165 5.63 11.54 0.27
CA ALA A 165 6.45 12.70 -0.04
C ALA A 165 7.12 12.49 -1.41
N ALA A 166 7.06 13.48 -2.28
CA ALA A 166 7.72 13.44 -3.58
C ALA A 166 7.83 14.86 -4.15
N SER A 167 8.97 15.16 -4.75
CA SER A 167 9.14 16.36 -5.55
C SER A 167 8.45 16.23 -6.90
N HIS A 168 8.29 17.34 -7.61
CA HIS A 168 7.77 17.30 -8.98
C HIS A 168 8.64 16.46 -9.92
N GLU A 169 9.96 16.45 -9.72
CA GLU A 169 10.89 15.65 -10.52
C GLU A 169 10.69 14.15 -10.28
N VAL A 170 10.50 13.73 -9.04
CA VAL A 170 10.16 12.34 -8.70
C VAL A 170 8.86 11.93 -9.37
N LEU A 171 7.80 12.72 -9.21
CA LEU A 171 6.50 12.41 -9.81
C LEU A 171 6.56 12.32 -11.33
N ALA A 172 7.29 13.23 -11.98
CA ALA A 172 7.45 13.23 -13.45
C ALA A 172 8.21 11.99 -13.95
N ALA A 173 9.24 11.54 -13.23
CA ALA A 173 9.98 10.32 -13.59
C ALA A 173 9.09 9.08 -13.43
N VAL A 174 8.31 9.00 -12.35
CA VAL A 174 7.39 7.88 -12.09
C VAL A 174 6.24 7.85 -13.09
N ASP A 175 5.70 8.99 -13.48
CA ASP A 175 4.66 9.09 -14.52
C ASP A 175 5.11 8.43 -15.83
N LYS A 176 6.38 8.61 -16.24
CA LYS A 176 6.94 7.98 -17.44
C LYS A 176 6.99 6.45 -17.29
N VAL A 177 7.38 5.96 -16.12
CA VAL A 177 7.37 4.52 -15.82
C VAL A 177 5.96 3.95 -15.93
N TYR A 178 4.97 4.59 -15.32
CA TYR A 178 3.57 4.14 -15.37
C TYR A 178 2.98 4.18 -16.77
N PHE A 179 3.29 5.22 -17.55
CA PHE A 179 2.83 5.33 -18.94
C PHE A 179 3.36 4.16 -19.78
N TYR A 180 4.66 3.86 -19.67
CA TYR A 180 5.28 2.73 -20.37
C TYR A 180 4.67 1.39 -19.95
N VAL A 181 4.58 1.15 -18.65
CA VAL A 181 4.04 -0.09 -18.09
C VAL A 181 2.58 -0.30 -18.45
N ALA A 182 1.75 0.74 -18.34
CA ALA A 182 0.33 0.66 -18.71
C ALA A 182 0.14 0.29 -20.18
N LEU A 183 0.96 0.86 -21.07
CA LEU A 183 0.92 0.56 -22.48
C LEU A 183 1.45 -0.85 -22.79
N TRP A 184 2.62 -1.19 -22.26
CA TRP A 184 3.31 -2.42 -22.65
C TRP A 184 2.73 -3.68 -22.01
N VAL A 185 2.39 -3.63 -20.71
CA VAL A 185 1.88 -4.79 -19.98
C VAL A 185 0.37 -4.97 -20.15
N TYR A 186 -0.37 -3.86 -20.13
CA TYR A 186 -1.83 -3.86 -20.06
C TYR A 186 -2.52 -3.34 -21.33
N GLY A 187 -1.75 -2.87 -22.33
CA GLY A 187 -2.30 -2.35 -23.59
C GLY A 187 -3.12 -1.07 -23.41
N LYS A 188 -2.85 -0.29 -22.36
CA LYS A 188 -3.62 0.92 -22.02
C LYS A 188 -2.79 2.18 -22.20
N ALA A 189 -3.20 3.04 -23.13
CA ALA A 189 -2.64 4.39 -23.26
C ALA A 189 -3.28 5.32 -22.22
N ILE A 190 -2.66 5.46 -21.06
CA ILE A 190 -3.12 6.31 -19.96
C ILE A 190 -2.72 7.78 -20.18
N ASP A 191 -3.30 8.70 -19.39
CA ASP A 191 -2.80 10.07 -19.36
C ASP A 191 -1.37 10.08 -18.76
N PRO A 192 -0.43 10.84 -19.33
CA PRO A 192 0.95 10.90 -18.81
C PRO A 192 1.08 11.36 -17.34
N ARG A 193 0.05 11.97 -16.76
CA ARG A 193 0.02 12.43 -15.36
C ARG A 193 -0.83 11.55 -14.46
N THR A 194 -1.12 10.33 -14.88
CA THR A 194 -2.04 9.45 -14.13
C THR A 194 -1.51 9.15 -12.73
N PHE A 195 -0.23 8.78 -12.60
CA PHE A 195 0.33 8.43 -11.31
C PHE A 195 0.52 9.66 -10.40
N SER A 196 1.06 10.76 -10.93
CA SER A 196 1.25 12.00 -10.16
C SER A 196 -0.09 12.55 -9.65
N THR A 197 -1.14 12.53 -10.47
CA THR A 197 -2.49 12.90 -10.04
C THR A 197 -2.97 11.96 -8.91
N ALA A 198 -2.80 10.65 -9.06
CA ALA A 198 -3.16 9.66 -8.06
C ALA A 198 -2.46 9.89 -6.71
N ALA A 199 -1.15 10.13 -6.73
CA ALA A 199 -0.37 10.40 -5.53
C ALA A 199 -0.79 11.69 -4.83
N ILE A 200 -1.08 12.75 -5.60
CA ILE A 200 -1.57 14.03 -5.07
C ILE A 200 -2.97 13.87 -4.45
N GLU A 201 -3.89 13.19 -5.15
CA GLU A 201 -5.24 12.94 -4.64
C GLU A 201 -5.19 12.06 -3.39
N PHE A 202 -4.35 11.05 -3.35
CA PHE A 202 -4.16 10.20 -2.17
C PHE A 202 -3.71 11.02 -0.95
N ARG A 203 -2.70 11.89 -1.10
CA ARG A 203 -2.27 12.80 -0.03
C ARG A 203 -3.39 13.72 0.45
N LEU A 204 -4.21 14.22 -0.48
CA LEU A 204 -5.35 15.07 -0.14
C LEU A 204 -6.42 14.29 0.63
N VAL A 205 -6.76 13.09 0.16
CA VAL A 205 -7.71 12.20 0.83
C VAL A 205 -7.23 11.87 2.25
N GLN A 206 -5.97 11.56 2.44
CA GLN A 206 -5.42 11.32 3.77
C GLN A 206 -5.58 12.51 4.71
N ARG A 207 -5.33 13.73 4.24
CA ARG A 207 -5.54 14.96 5.05
C ARG A 207 -7.01 15.15 5.42
N VAL A 208 -7.92 14.83 4.50
CA VAL A 208 -9.37 14.93 4.76
C VAL A 208 -9.81 13.92 5.79
N PHE A 209 -9.32 12.67 5.69
CA PHE A 209 -9.67 11.58 6.60
C PHE A 209 -8.82 11.54 7.88
N ASP A 210 -7.79 12.38 7.98
CA ASP A 210 -7.03 12.54 9.22
C ASP A 210 -7.96 13.01 10.35
N SER A 211 -8.22 12.12 11.29
CA SER A 211 -9.15 12.34 12.39
C SER A 211 -8.69 11.64 13.67
N PRO A 212 -7.52 12.04 14.22
CA PRO A 212 -6.97 11.40 15.43
C PRO A 212 -7.96 11.37 16.59
N GLY A 213 -8.74 12.46 16.75
CA GLY A 213 -9.80 12.54 17.77
C GLY A 213 -11.09 11.79 17.43
N GLY A 214 -11.17 11.09 16.31
CA GLY A 214 -12.30 10.24 15.92
C GLY A 214 -13.61 10.96 15.57
N ARG A 215 -13.72 12.28 15.73
CA ARG A 215 -14.97 13.02 15.54
C ARG A 215 -15.48 12.98 14.10
N LYS A 216 -14.60 13.29 13.13
CA LYS A 216 -14.97 13.23 11.70
C LYS A 216 -15.36 11.80 11.31
N ARG A 217 -14.57 10.82 11.75
CA ARG A 217 -14.81 9.40 11.53
C ARG A 217 -16.17 8.96 12.08
N ALA A 218 -16.52 9.36 13.32
CA ALA A 218 -17.80 9.01 13.94
C ALA A 218 -18.99 9.58 13.16
N VAL A 219 -18.93 10.85 12.75
CA VAL A 219 -20.02 11.52 12.04
C VAL A 219 -20.19 10.95 10.63
N ILE A 220 -19.11 10.92 9.83
CA ILE A 220 -19.16 10.49 8.43
C ILE A 220 -19.42 8.99 8.34
N GLY A 221 -18.80 8.18 9.20
CA GLY A 221 -19.01 6.74 9.23
C GLY A 221 -20.43 6.34 9.65
N THR A 222 -21.07 7.12 10.53
CA THR A 222 -22.47 6.91 10.90
C THR A 222 -23.40 7.23 9.72
N LEU A 223 -23.13 8.34 9.03
CA LEU A 223 -23.91 8.73 7.86
C LEU A 223 -23.76 7.72 6.72
N GLU A 224 -22.55 7.25 6.46
CA GLU A 224 -22.28 6.25 5.43
C GLU A 224 -22.97 4.92 5.72
N ARG A 225 -22.92 4.43 6.97
CA ARG A 225 -23.62 3.20 7.37
C ARG A 225 -25.14 3.33 7.25
N ALA A 226 -25.68 4.49 7.65
CA ALA A 226 -27.11 4.73 7.55
C ALA A 226 -27.62 4.78 6.10
N LEU A 227 -26.84 5.38 5.19
CA LEU A 227 -27.18 5.49 3.76
C LEU A 227 -26.88 4.19 3.00
N GLY A 228 -25.78 3.52 3.32
CA GLY A 228 -25.30 2.32 2.63
C GLY A 228 -25.92 1.00 3.14
N ARG A 229 -26.68 1.03 4.25
CA ARG A 229 -27.23 -0.17 4.92
C ARG A 229 -26.20 -1.27 5.14
N THR A 230 -24.95 -0.90 5.39
CA THR A 230 -23.85 -1.85 5.62
C THR A 230 -23.27 -1.64 7.03
N PRO A 231 -22.83 -2.70 7.74
CA PRO A 231 -22.18 -2.57 9.04
C PRO A 231 -20.84 -1.88 8.97
N PHE A 232 -20.19 -1.87 7.79
CA PHE A 232 -18.89 -1.28 7.55
C PHE A 232 -18.98 0.07 6.84
N SER A 233 -18.07 0.98 7.23
CA SER A 233 -17.91 2.29 6.63
C SER A 233 -16.53 2.34 5.96
N LEU A 234 -16.49 2.70 4.69
CA LEU A 234 -15.24 2.91 3.96
C LEU A 234 -14.40 4.03 4.61
N VAL A 235 -15.06 5.08 5.09
CA VAL A 235 -14.40 6.18 5.81
C VAL A 235 -13.76 5.69 7.12
N CYS A 236 -14.43 4.78 7.84
CA CYS A 236 -13.85 4.18 9.04
C CYS A 236 -12.64 3.31 8.71
N ALA A 237 -12.69 2.56 7.62
CA ALA A 237 -11.58 1.74 7.16
C ALA A 237 -10.37 2.57 6.67
N MET A 238 -10.62 3.76 6.12
CA MET A 238 -9.57 4.67 5.63
C MET A 238 -8.99 5.61 6.70
N SER A 239 -9.64 5.72 7.86
CA SER A 239 -9.24 6.63 8.93
C SER A 239 -8.64 5.84 10.08
N HIS A 240 -7.33 5.93 10.27
CA HIS A 240 -6.65 5.29 11.39
C HIS A 240 -7.16 5.83 12.73
N ARG A 241 -7.18 4.94 13.72
CA ARG A 241 -7.49 5.28 15.12
C ARG A 241 -6.22 5.75 15.84
N ASP A 242 -6.37 6.66 16.77
CA ASP A 242 -5.29 7.02 17.69
C ASP A 242 -5.15 5.94 18.76
N ARG A 243 -4.38 4.89 18.44
CA ARG A 243 -4.24 3.67 19.21
C ARG A 243 -2.78 3.44 19.61
N ALA A 244 -2.54 3.34 20.91
CA ALA A 244 -1.24 3.00 21.49
C ALA A 244 -1.22 1.52 21.88
N ASP A 245 -1.14 0.63 20.91
CA ASP A 245 -1.15 -0.81 21.11
C ASP A 245 -0.29 -1.49 20.05
N THR A 246 0.54 -2.43 20.46
CA THR A 246 1.39 -3.23 19.58
C THR A 246 0.68 -4.46 19.01
N ARG A 247 -0.55 -4.74 19.43
CA ARG A 247 -1.31 -5.93 19.03
C ARG A 247 -2.35 -5.58 17.99
N SER A 248 -2.51 -6.46 17.01
CA SER A 248 -3.65 -6.50 16.11
C SER A 248 -4.47 -7.76 16.37
N ALA A 249 -5.77 -7.68 16.15
CA ALA A 249 -6.63 -8.87 16.16
C ALA A 249 -6.29 -9.85 15.03
N PHE A 250 -5.48 -9.39 14.05
CA PHE A 250 -5.18 -10.09 12.80
C PHE A 250 -3.70 -10.45 12.66
N ASP A 251 -2.87 -10.19 13.71
CA ASP A 251 -1.43 -10.43 13.65
C ASP A 251 -1.01 -11.91 13.88
N ASN A 252 -1.96 -12.78 14.19
CA ASN A 252 -1.74 -14.19 14.51
C ASN A 252 -0.59 -14.43 15.49
N ARG A 253 -0.48 -13.59 16.51
CA ARG A 253 0.62 -13.61 17.49
C ARG A 253 0.65 -14.91 18.33
N GLU A 254 -0.49 -15.56 18.46
CA GLU A 254 -0.63 -16.83 19.17
C GLU A 254 -0.25 -18.05 18.32
N HIS A 255 0.21 -17.81 17.08
CA HIS A 255 0.63 -18.85 16.12
C HIS A 255 -0.42 -19.94 15.90
N GLY A 256 -1.71 -19.54 15.81
CA GLY A 256 -2.78 -20.45 15.39
C GLY A 256 -2.56 -20.89 13.94
N ALA A 257 -2.88 -22.17 13.67
CA ALA A 257 -2.79 -22.68 12.31
C ALA A 257 -3.81 -22.01 11.37
N TRP A 258 -3.37 -21.61 10.19
CA TRP A 258 -4.21 -21.02 9.15
C TRP A 258 -3.82 -21.54 7.77
N GLU A 259 -4.80 -21.63 6.88
CA GLU A 259 -4.61 -22.10 5.50
C GLU A 259 -4.42 -20.91 4.56
N ASN A 260 -3.39 -20.96 3.73
CA ASN A 260 -3.16 -19.99 2.67
C ASN A 260 -4.27 -20.15 1.61
N PRO A 261 -5.14 -19.17 1.39
CA PRO A 261 -6.28 -19.30 0.49
C PRO A 261 -5.91 -19.42 -0.99
N PHE A 262 -4.65 -19.20 -1.35
CA PHE A 262 -4.17 -19.30 -2.73
C PHE A 262 -3.48 -20.62 -3.04
N THR A 263 -2.82 -21.24 -2.05
CA THR A 263 -2.03 -22.47 -2.24
C THR A 263 -2.60 -23.68 -1.50
N GLY A 264 -3.44 -23.48 -0.49
CA GLY A 264 -3.93 -24.54 0.40
C GLY A 264 -2.89 -24.99 1.43
N GLU A 265 -1.72 -24.37 1.49
CA GLU A 265 -0.69 -24.69 2.48
C GLU A 265 -1.09 -24.16 3.87
N VAL A 266 -0.85 -25.00 4.89
CA VAL A 266 -1.07 -24.59 6.29
C VAL A 266 0.19 -23.94 6.84
N SER A 267 0.02 -22.81 7.51
CA SER A 267 1.06 -22.08 8.22
C SER A 267 0.62 -21.73 9.65
N GLU A 268 1.56 -21.56 10.53
CA GLU A 268 1.37 -21.01 11.88
C GLU A 268 2.04 -19.63 12.03
N ASP A 269 2.65 -19.12 10.97
CA ASP A 269 3.34 -17.84 10.99
C ASP A 269 2.38 -16.70 11.37
N GLY A 270 2.84 -15.82 12.26
CA GLY A 270 2.19 -14.56 12.51
C GLY A 270 2.66 -13.47 11.55
N PHE A 271 2.00 -12.33 11.61
CA PHE A 271 2.35 -11.14 10.80
C PHE A 271 3.84 -10.78 10.90
N TRP A 272 4.40 -10.82 12.12
CA TRP A 272 5.80 -10.45 12.35
C TRP A 272 6.81 -11.47 11.81
N ASP A 273 6.45 -12.76 11.73
CA ASP A 273 7.27 -13.78 11.07
C ASP A 273 7.30 -13.55 9.57
N LEU A 274 6.13 -13.25 8.99
CA LEU A 274 6.00 -12.91 7.57
C LEU A 274 6.73 -11.60 7.25
N TRP A 275 6.64 -10.59 8.11
CA TRP A 275 7.40 -9.33 8.01
C TRP A 275 8.91 -9.59 7.99
N ALA A 276 9.42 -10.34 8.96
CA ALA A 276 10.84 -10.67 9.07
C ALA A 276 11.32 -11.47 7.84
N ARG A 277 10.49 -12.39 7.34
CA ARG A 277 10.76 -13.14 6.11
C ARG A 277 10.87 -12.22 4.89
N ALA A 278 9.91 -11.33 4.70
CA ALA A 278 9.96 -10.35 3.64
C ALA A 278 11.19 -9.44 3.77
N ARG A 279 11.45 -8.94 4.98
CA ARG A 279 12.59 -8.06 5.24
C ARG A 279 13.94 -8.72 4.94
N GLY A 280 14.11 -10.01 5.28
CA GLY A 280 15.33 -10.77 4.99
C GLY A 280 15.59 -11.01 3.50
N ARG A 281 14.60 -10.77 2.63
CA ARG A 281 14.68 -10.98 1.17
C ARG A 281 14.75 -9.70 0.36
N VAL A 282 14.82 -8.54 0.98
CA VAL A 282 14.85 -7.25 0.27
C VAL A 282 16.01 -7.20 -0.73
N GLY A 283 17.22 -7.62 -0.33
CA GLY A 283 18.39 -7.64 -1.22
C GLY A 283 18.22 -8.54 -2.47
N GLU A 284 17.35 -9.57 -2.40
CA GLU A 284 17.10 -10.47 -3.53
C GLU A 284 16.26 -9.82 -4.64
N VAL A 285 15.36 -8.90 -4.28
CA VAL A 285 14.39 -8.30 -5.20
C VAL A 285 14.84 -6.94 -5.74
N ILE A 286 15.84 -6.31 -5.10
CA ILE A 286 16.39 -5.04 -5.56
C ILE A 286 17.23 -5.28 -6.82
N PRO A 287 16.88 -4.64 -7.94
CA PRO A 287 17.66 -4.77 -9.17
C PRO A 287 19.00 -4.08 -9.01
N GLY A 288 20.09 -4.84 -9.15
CA GLY A 288 21.44 -4.31 -9.22
C GLY A 288 21.67 -3.40 -10.43
#